data_f35a0b5915b36518083f0543dcb80962
#
_entry.id   f35a0b5915b36518083f0543dcb80962
#
_cell.length_a   1.000
_cell.length_b   1.000
_cell.length_c   1.000
_cell.angle_alpha   90.00
_cell.angle_beta   90.00
_cell.angle_gamma   90.00
#
_symmetry.space_group_name_H-M   'P 1'
#
loop_
_entity.id
_entity.type
_entity.pdbx_description
1 polymer ?
#
loop_
_entity_poly.entity_id
_entity_poly.type
_entity_poly.pdbx_seq_one_letter_code
_entity_poly.pdbx_strand_id
1 'polypeptide(L)'
;MISLCYNFFEGCTMATIYDHIKLFKKKYKGGIAWRVKKHAKVIEQHLNPKETIIYAFAGQKNDNPFDWCTSCVVAMTNKRILIGQKRVVWGYFLTSITPDLYNDLSIYSGLLWGKLQLDTVKEVVTISNLPKSSLDEIETQISEFMMEQKKKYKDRDGKNE
;
A
#
# COMPACT_ATOMS: atom_id res chain seq x y z
N MET A 1 -11.96 -19.46 7.13
CA MET A 1 -13.06 -19.26 6.18
C MET A 1 -13.89 -18.09 6.70
N ILE A 2 -13.48 -16.87 6.42
CA ILE A 2 -14.32 -15.66 6.60
C ILE A 2 -14.21 -14.89 5.30
N SER A 3 -15.09 -15.29 4.37
CA SER A 3 -15.41 -14.57 3.16
C SER A 3 -16.20 -13.33 3.58
N LEU A 4 -15.57 -12.19 3.66
CA LEU A 4 -16.29 -10.93 3.68
C LEU A 4 -16.69 -10.59 2.25
N CYS A 5 -17.88 -11.09 1.88
CA CYS A 5 -18.64 -10.59 0.76
C CYS A 5 -18.86 -9.08 0.95
N TYR A 6 -18.09 -8.27 0.25
CA TYR A 6 -18.50 -6.90 -0.02
C TYR A 6 -19.67 -6.96 -1.00
N ASN A 7 -20.89 -6.88 -0.45
CA ASN A 7 -22.10 -6.74 -1.24
C ASN A 7 -22.02 -5.50 -2.14
N PHE A 8 -21.98 -5.81 -3.40
CA PHE A 8 -22.61 -5.22 -4.55
C PHE A 8 -23.59 -4.08 -4.20
N PHE A 9 -23.23 -2.85 -4.56
CA PHE A 9 -24.19 -1.80 -4.83
C PHE A 9 -23.93 -1.21 -6.21
N GLU A 10 -24.99 -1.16 -6.99
CA GLU A 10 -25.09 -0.82 -8.39
C GLU A 10 -24.43 0.50 -8.77
N GLY A 11 -23.73 0.49 -9.88
CA GLY A 11 -23.04 1.62 -10.48
C GLY A 11 -21.54 1.34 -10.57
N CYS A 12 -21.11 0.64 -11.61
CA CYS A 12 -19.73 0.23 -11.83
C CYS A 12 -18.81 1.41 -12.13
N THR A 13 -18.57 2.23 -11.12
CA THR A 13 -17.42 3.12 -11.05
C THR A 13 -16.33 2.34 -10.30
N MET A 14 -15.28 1.92 -10.98
CA MET A 14 -14.14 1.27 -10.33
C MET A 14 -13.69 2.17 -9.17
N ALA A 15 -13.67 1.62 -7.94
CA ALA A 15 -13.28 2.37 -6.75
C ALA A 15 -11.86 2.92 -6.95
N THR A 16 -11.70 4.23 -6.82
CA THR A 16 -10.40 4.88 -6.97
C THR A 16 -9.50 4.56 -5.76
N ILE A 17 -8.19 4.72 -5.91
CA ILE A 17 -7.25 4.61 -4.77
C ILE A 17 -7.69 5.53 -3.62
N TYR A 18 -8.18 6.72 -3.97
CA TYR A 18 -8.65 7.65 -2.95
C TYR A 18 -9.89 7.16 -2.20
N ASP A 19 -10.76 6.39 -2.84
CA ASP A 19 -11.93 5.79 -2.17
C ASP A 19 -11.51 4.69 -1.19
N HIS A 20 -10.54 3.85 -1.55
CA HIS A 20 -9.94 2.90 -0.61
C HIS A 20 -9.33 3.59 0.61
N ILE A 21 -8.61 4.70 0.41
CA ILE A 21 -8.03 5.48 1.52
C ILE A 21 -9.11 6.12 2.40
N LYS A 22 -10.23 6.59 1.83
CA LYS A 22 -11.35 7.08 2.62
C LYS A 22 -11.95 6.00 3.51
N LEU A 23 -12.14 4.79 2.97
CA LEU A 23 -12.62 3.64 3.74
C LEU A 23 -11.64 3.28 4.86
N PHE A 24 -10.35 3.23 4.57
CA PHE A 24 -9.32 3.01 5.57
C PHE A 24 -9.36 4.06 6.68
N LYS A 25 -9.41 5.36 6.34
CA LYS A 25 -9.49 6.45 7.32
C LYS A 25 -10.79 6.46 8.12
N LYS A 26 -11.88 5.97 7.56
CA LYS A 26 -13.16 5.81 8.28
C LYS A 26 -13.05 4.70 9.33
N LYS A 27 -12.35 3.62 9.00
CA LYS A 27 -12.12 2.48 9.89
C LYS A 27 -11.08 2.80 10.97
N TYR A 28 -9.99 3.44 10.59
CA TYR A 28 -8.86 3.74 11.47
C TYR A 28 -8.67 5.25 11.62
N LYS A 29 -8.98 5.77 12.81
CA LYS A 29 -8.77 7.18 13.13
C LYS A 29 -7.31 7.41 13.52
N GLY A 30 -6.78 8.56 13.15
CA GLY A 30 -5.38 8.92 13.37
C GLY A 30 -4.55 8.80 12.10
N GLY A 31 -3.24 8.97 12.24
CA GLY A 31 -2.33 9.12 11.11
C GLY A 31 -2.46 10.48 10.42
N ILE A 32 -1.33 11.07 10.09
CA ILE A 32 -1.25 12.36 9.43
C ILE A 32 -0.69 12.13 8.04
N ALA A 33 -1.49 12.35 7.01
CA ALA A 33 -1.03 12.34 5.64
C ALA A 33 -1.64 13.53 4.90
N TRP A 34 -0.77 14.32 4.29
CA TRP A 34 -1.13 15.53 3.57
C TRP A 34 -1.24 15.25 2.05
N ARG A 35 -2.07 16.02 1.34
CA ARG A 35 -2.23 15.94 -0.13
C ARG A 35 -2.53 14.53 -0.69
N VAL A 36 -3.16 13.68 0.09
CA VAL A 36 -3.41 12.26 -0.21
C VAL A 36 -4.01 12.04 -1.61
N LYS A 37 -4.99 12.86 -2.01
CA LYS A 37 -5.60 12.79 -3.35
C LYS A 37 -4.60 13.01 -4.48
N LYS A 38 -3.61 13.90 -4.27
CA LYS A 38 -2.55 14.17 -5.28
C LYS A 38 -1.55 13.02 -5.34
N HIS A 39 -1.26 12.37 -4.21
CA HIS A 39 -0.39 11.20 -4.16
C HIS A 39 -1.08 9.97 -4.79
N ALA A 40 -2.36 9.74 -4.50
CA ALA A 40 -3.16 8.70 -5.12
C ALA A 40 -3.17 8.81 -6.65
N LYS A 41 -3.36 10.02 -7.19
CA LYS A 41 -3.34 10.27 -8.63
C LYS A 41 -2.02 9.88 -9.30
N VAL A 42 -0.88 10.00 -8.60
CA VAL A 42 0.41 9.53 -9.13
C VAL A 42 0.37 8.04 -9.41
N ILE A 43 -0.18 7.25 -8.50
CA ILE A 43 -0.29 5.79 -8.69
C ILE A 43 -1.30 5.47 -9.79
N GLU A 44 -2.47 6.11 -9.80
CA GLU A 44 -3.54 5.89 -10.78
C GLU A 44 -3.03 6.10 -12.22
N GLN A 45 -2.15 7.08 -12.44
CA GLN A 45 -1.54 7.36 -13.74
C GLN A 45 -0.52 6.29 -14.20
N HIS A 46 -0.09 5.41 -13.29
CA HIS A 46 0.94 4.39 -13.55
C HIS A 46 0.41 2.96 -13.38
N LEU A 47 -0.90 2.79 -13.24
CA LEU A 47 -1.51 1.46 -13.26
C LEU A 47 -1.41 0.85 -14.66
N ASN A 48 -1.02 -0.42 -14.71
CA ASN A 48 -1.01 -1.18 -15.95
C ASN A 48 -2.43 -1.57 -16.37
N PRO A 49 -2.67 -1.86 -17.66
CA PRO A 49 -3.93 -2.46 -18.10
C PRO A 49 -4.25 -3.73 -17.30
N LYS A 50 -5.50 -3.86 -16.86
CA LYS A 50 -5.99 -4.98 -16.01
C LYS A 50 -5.33 -5.07 -14.63
N GLU A 51 -4.69 -4.00 -14.16
CA GLU A 51 -4.21 -3.87 -12.80
C GLU A 51 -5.33 -3.28 -11.94
N THR A 52 -5.77 -4.02 -10.92
CA THR A 52 -6.87 -3.64 -10.03
C THR A 52 -6.34 -3.36 -8.64
N ILE A 53 -6.94 -2.37 -7.97
CA ILE A 53 -6.57 -1.98 -6.61
C ILE A 53 -7.28 -2.90 -5.63
N ILE A 54 -6.54 -3.48 -4.70
CA ILE A 54 -7.05 -4.36 -3.64
C ILE A 54 -7.17 -3.59 -2.33
N TYR A 55 -6.13 -2.83 -1.99
CA TYR A 55 -6.03 -2.14 -0.71
C TYR A 55 -5.21 -0.86 -0.84
N ALA A 56 -5.55 0.19 -0.09
CA ALA A 56 -4.74 1.39 -0.07
C ALA A 56 -4.84 2.15 1.26
N PHE A 57 -3.72 2.71 1.68
CA PHE A 57 -3.62 3.57 2.85
C PHE A 57 -2.62 4.70 2.61
N ALA A 58 -2.56 5.65 3.53
CA ALA A 58 -1.65 6.79 3.46
C ALA A 58 -0.78 6.85 4.71
N GLY A 59 0.48 7.25 4.53
CA GLY A 59 1.47 7.41 5.58
C GLY A 59 2.55 8.41 5.18
N GLN A 60 3.72 8.30 5.81
CA GLN A 60 4.90 9.13 5.51
C GLN A 60 6.09 8.24 5.18
N LYS A 61 6.79 8.55 4.08
CA LYS A 61 7.97 7.80 3.64
C LYS A 61 9.22 8.27 4.37
N ASN A 62 9.27 8.13 5.69
CA ASN A 62 10.47 8.33 6.53
C ASN A 62 10.20 7.94 7.98
N ASP A 63 11.22 8.05 8.83
CA ASP A 63 11.12 7.84 10.27
C ASP A 63 10.73 9.09 11.08
N ASN A 64 10.71 10.28 10.45
CA ASN A 64 10.34 11.52 11.13
C ASN A 64 8.85 11.82 10.97
N PRO A 65 8.01 11.63 12.00
CA PRO A 65 6.56 11.84 11.92
C PRO A 65 6.17 13.31 11.72
N PHE A 66 7.08 14.26 11.91
CA PHE A 66 6.82 15.69 11.72
C PHE A 66 7.14 16.21 10.33
N ASP A 67 7.71 15.36 9.45
CA ASP A 67 7.99 15.72 8.06
C ASP A 67 6.82 15.38 7.13
N TRP A 68 5.78 16.19 7.19
CA TRP A 68 4.55 16.04 6.38
C TRP A 68 4.78 16.18 4.88
N CYS A 69 5.92 16.79 4.47
CA CYS A 69 6.30 16.86 3.07
C CYS A 69 6.61 15.47 2.47
N THR A 70 6.88 14.48 3.29
CA THR A 70 7.14 13.09 2.90
C THR A 70 5.89 12.22 2.87
N SER A 71 4.70 12.81 3.03
CA SER A 71 3.44 12.09 2.90
C SER A 71 3.38 11.32 1.58
N CYS A 72 2.94 10.08 1.65
CA CYS A 72 2.80 9.19 0.51
C CYS A 72 1.51 8.37 0.60
N VAL A 73 1.17 7.74 -0.50
CA VAL A 73 0.11 6.73 -0.58
C VAL A 73 0.74 5.40 -0.94
N VAL A 74 0.33 4.37 -0.21
CA VAL A 74 0.65 2.98 -0.51
C VAL A 74 -0.61 2.34 -1.08
N ALA A 75 -0.50 1.73 -2.25
CA ALA A 75 -1.58 0.99 -2.88
C ALA A 75 -1.10 -0.42 -3.23
N MET A 76 -1.86 -1.40 -2.83
CA MET A 76 -1.66 -2.79 -3.19
C MET A 76 -2.60 -3.13 -4.35
N THR A 77 -2.05 -3.67 -5.40
CA THR A 77 -2.78 -4.11 -6.58
C THR A 77 -2.73 -5.63 -6.70
N ASN A 78 -3.44 -6.18 -7.67
CA ASN A 78 -3.37 -7.61 -7.97
C ASN A 78 -2.01 -8.09 -8.52
N LYS A 79 -1.03 -7.17 -8.70
CA LYS A 79 0.29 -7.50 -9.27
C LYS A 79 1.48 -7.06 -8.41
N ARG A 80 1.36 -5.95 -7.67
CA ARG A 80 2.48 -5.31 -6.97
C ARG A 80 2.01 -4.33 -5.91
N ILE A 81 2.94 -3.86 -5.07
CA ILE A 81 2.73 -2.71 -4.18
C ILE A 81 3.29 -1.47 -4.87
N LEU A 82 2.54 -0.40 -4.87
CA LEU A 82 2.91 0.90 -5.40
C LEU A 82 2.93 1.95 -4.28
N ILE A 83 4.00 2.72 -4.21
CA ILE A 83 4.12 3.83 -3.26
C ILE A 83 4.29 5.11 -4.05
N GLY A 84 3.27 5.96 -4.01
CA GLY A 84 3.21 7.20 -4.78
C GLY A 84 3.32 8.43 -3.90
N GLN A 85 4.19 9.36 -4.31
CA GLN A 85 4.38 10.64 -3.66
C GLN A 85 4.47 11.76 -4.70
N LYS A 86 3.55 12.71 -4.65
CA LYS A 86 3.64 13.93 -5.46
C LYS A 86 4.52 14.95 -4.73
N ARG A 87 5.58 15.40 -5.37
CA ARG A 87 6.47 16.43 -4.81
C ARG A 87 5.71 17.77 -4.65
N VAL A 88 6.19 18.60 -3.74
CA VAL A 88 5.55 19.88 -3.42
C VAL A 88 5.66 20.84 -4.60
N VAL A 89 6.84 20.93 -5.22
CA VAL A 89 7.14 21.88 -6.31
C VAL A 89 6.99 21.20 -7.66
N TRP A 90 7.89 20.27 -8.01
CA TRP A 90 7.94 19.62 -9.33
C TRP A 90 8.08 18.11 -9.22
N GLY A 91 7.41 17.38 -10.13
CA GLY A 91 7.59 15.94 -10.27
C GLY A 91 6.87 15.09 -9.22
N TYR A 92 7.26 13.83 -9.14
CA TYR A 92 6.73 12.82 -8.24
C TYR A 92 7.79 11.74 -7.97
N PHE A 93 7.57 10.94 -6.94
CA PHE A 93 8.25 9.68 -6.70
C PHE A 93 7.24 8.54 -6.81
N LEU A 94 7.64 7.47 -7.46
CA LEU A 94 6.89 6.23 -7.54
C LEU A 94 7.84 5.07 -7.29
N THR A 95 7.58 4.32 -6.23
CA THR A 95 8.26 3.05 -5.93
C THR A 95 7.32 1.91 -6.27
N SER A 96 7.80 0.93 -7.02
CA SER A 96 7.07 -0.28 -7.38
C SER A 96 7.77 -1.49 -6.80
N ILE A 97 7.08 -2.24 -5.96
CA ILE A 97 7.58 -3.45 -5.29
C ILE A 97 6.78 -4.64 -5.82
N THR A 98 7.40 -5.40 -6.69
CA THR A 98 6.86 -6.66 -7.21
C THR A 98 7.19 -7.81 -6.26
N PRO A 99 6.47 -8.93 -6.29
CA PRO A 99 6.67 -10.05 -5.36
C PRO A 99 8.07 -10.66 -5.39
N ASP A 100 8.77 -10.59 -6.53
CA ASP A 100 10.15 -11.02 -6.70
C ASP A 100 11.17 -10.10 -6.00
N LEU A 101 10.84 -8.83 -5.84
CA LEU A 101 11.69 -7.85 -5.14
C LEU A 101 11.44 -7.80 -3.63
N TYR A 102 10.33 -8.35 -3.15
CA TYR A 102 9.95 -8.33 -1.75
C TYR A 102 10.68 -9.44 -0.96
N ASN A 103 11.38 -9.04 0.08
CA ASN A 103 12.04 -9.95 1.03
C ASN A 103 11.15 -10.19 2.25
N ASP A 104 10.91 -9.13 3.03
CA ASP A 104 10.25 -9.23 4.33
C ASP A 104 9.48 -7.96 4.70
N LEU A 105 8.61 -8.09 5.70
CA LEU A 105 7.83 -7.00 6.30
C LEU A 105 8.07 -6.96 7.80
N SER A 106 8.49 -5.82 8.30
CA SER A 106 8.62 -5.56 9.74
C SER A 106 7.64 -4.48 10.18
N ILE A 107 6.94 -4.74 11.27
CA ILE A 107 5.99 -3.82 11.89
C ILE A 107 6.53 -3.33 13.24
N TYR A 108 6.47 -2.03 13.46
CA TYR A 108 6.85 -1.39 14.71
C TYR A 108 5.68 -0.61 15.27
N SER A 109 5.22 -0.99 16.45
CA SER A 109 4.17 -0.28 17.17
C SER A 109 4.80 0.68 18.17
N GLY A 110 4.74 1.97 17.87
CA GLY A 110 5.18 3.03 18.80
C GLY A 110 4.12 3.39 19.84
N LEU A 111 4.37 4.46 20.61
CA LEU A 111 3.42 4.91 21.63
C LEU A 111 2.14 5.48 21.01
N LEU A 112 2.26 6.36 20.02
CA LEU A 112 1.14 7.06 19.35
C LEU A 112 0.85 6.52 17.96
N TRP A 113 1.90 6.25 17.18
CA TRP A 113 1.81 5.82 15.77
C TRP A 113 2.61 4.56 15.51
N GLY A 114 2.24 3.88 14.44
CA GLY A 114 2.96 2.73 13.94
C GLY A 114 3.86 3.07 12.76
N LYS A 115 4.80 2.18 12.53
CA LYS A 115 5.72 2.19 11.41
C LYS A 115 5.78 0.80 10.80
N LEU A 116 5.85 0.74 9.48
CA LEU A 116 6.16 -0.48 8.77
C LEU A 116 7.43 -0.31 7.93
N GLN A 117 8.18 -1.37 7.77
CA GLN A 117 9.34 -1.45 6.90
C GLN A 117 9.16 -2.59 5.92
N LEU A 118 9.21 -2.25 4.64
CA LEU A 118 9.22 -3.21 3.53
C LEU A 118 10.67 -3.42 3.12
N ASP A 119 11.22 -4.57 3.44
CA ASP A 119 12.53 -4.96 2.96
C ASP A 119 12.43 -5.49 1.53
N THR A 120 13.23 -4.93 0.66
CA THR A 120 13.30 -5.32 -0.75
C THR A 120 14.75 -5.56 -1.17
N VAL A 121 14.93 -6.27 -2.25
CA VAL A 121 16.28 -6.51 -2.83
C VAL A 121 17.03 -5.20 -3.11
N LYS A 122 16.33 -4.09 -3.33
CA LYS A 122 16.92 -2.79 -3.70
C LYS A 122 17.11 -1.85 -2.53
N GLU A 123 16.12 -1.72 -1.68
CA GLU A 123 16.09 -0.76 -0.57
C GLU A 123 15.11 -1.21 0.52
N VAL A 124 15.30 -0.70 1.72
CA VAL A 124 14.31 -0.79 2.80
C VAL A 124 13.42 0.45 2.73
N VAL A 125 12.14 0.24 2.45
CA VAL A 125 11.16 1.32 2.39
C VAL A 125 10.44 1.42 3.73
N THR A 126 10.61 2.53 4.42
CA THR A 126 9.95 2.81 5.70
C THR A 126 8.71 3.68 5.49
N ILE A 127 7.57 3.25 6.02
CA ILE A 127 6.33 4.03 6.08
C ILE A 127 5.97 4.23 7.54
N SER A 128 5.92 5.46 7.96
CA SER A 128 5.60 5.87 9.34
C SER A 128 4.26 6.59 9.42
N ASN A 129 3.92 7.03 10.64
CA ASN A 129 2.72 7.80 10.95
C ASN A 129 1.41 7.08 10.61
N LEU A 130 1.41 5.76 10.80
CA LEU A 130 0.24 4.91 10.62
C LEU A 130 -0.58 4.85 11.91
N PRO A 131 -1.92 4.78 11.83
CA PRO A 131 -2.74 4.49 13.00
C PRO A 131 -2.33 3.14 13.61
N LYS A 132 -2.00 3.13 14.90
CA LYS A 132 -1.57 1.92 15.60
C LYS A 132 -2.56 0.76 15.45
N SER A 133 -3.85 1.06 15.50
CA SER A 133 -4.93 0.07 15.36
C SER A 133 -5.07 -0.52 13.95
N SER A 134 -4.36 0.00 12.97
CA SER A 134 -4.39 -0.50 11.58
C SER A 134 -3.23 -1.43 11.24
N LEU A 135 -2.24 -1.56 12.12
CA LEU A 135 -1.00 -2.27 11.82
C LEU A 135 -1.23 -3.75 11.52
N ASP A 136 -2.05 -4.42 12.35
CA ASP A 136 -2.35 -5.85 12.19
C ASP A 136 -3.06 -6.14 10.85
N GLU A 137 -3.98 -5.25 10.44
CA GLU A 137 -4.64 -5.40 9.14
C GLU A 137 -3.67 -5.15 7.98
N ILE A 138 -2.82 -4.11 8.07
CA ILE A 138 -1.83 -3.81 7.04
C ILE A 138 -0.85 -4.99 6.89
N GLU A 139 -0.37 -5.54 8.01
CA GLU A 139 0.53 -6.68 8.02
C GLU A 139 -0.12 -7.90 7.34
N THR A 140 -1.33 -8.25 7.75
CA THR A 140 -2.09 -9.37 7.20
C THR A 140 -2.27 -9.21 5.69
N GLN A 141 -2.76 -8.05 5.24
CA GLN A 141 -3.03 -7.78 3.82
C GLN A 141 -1.77 -7.89 2.96
N ILE A 142 -0.64 -7.30 3.41
CA ILE A 142 0.61 -7.34 2.66
C ILE A 142 1.20 -8.75 2.66
N SER A 143 1.25 -9.41 3.81
CA SER A 143 1.86 -10.74 3.94
C SER A 143 1.09 -11.79 3.15
N GLU A 144 -0.23 -11.83 3.27
CA GLU A 144 -1.09 -12.75 2.51
C GLU A 144 -0.92 -12.54 1.00
N PHE A 145 -0.99 -11.28 0.55
CA PHE A 145 -0.80 -10.95 -0.86
C PHE A 145 0.57 -11.44 -1.38
N MET A 146 1.65 -11.12 -0.67
CA MET A 146 3.00 -11.49 -1.11
C MET A 146 3.21 -13.00 -1.11
N MET A 147 2.66 -13.71 -0.12
CA MET A 147 2.72 -15.18 -0.06
C MET A 147 1.95 -15.82 -1.22
N GLU A 148 0.75 -15.35 -1.52
CA GLU A 148 -0.04 -15.84 -2.66
C GLU A 148 0.67 -15.61 -4.00
N GLN A 149 1.25 -14.42 -4.18
CA GLN A 149 1.96 -14.11 -5.42
C GLN A 149 3.22 -14.96 -5.57
N LYS A 150 4.04 -15.10 -4.51
CA LYS A 150 5.22 -15.98 -4.53
C LYS A 150 4.86 -17.43 -4.86
N LYS A 151 3.74 -17.94 -4.36
CA LYS A 151 3.25 -19.28 -4.69
C LYS A 151 2.89 -19.40 -6.18
N LYS A 152 2.16 -18.42 -6.73
CA LYS A 152 1.81 -18.39 -8.17
C LYS A 152 3.05 -18.36 -9.09
N TYR A 153 4.13 -17.69 -8.68
CA TYR A 153 5.39 -17.68 -9.45
C TYR A 153 6.05 -19.08 -9.44
N LYS A 154 6.17 -19.71 -8.27
CA LYS A 154 6.74 -21.06 -8.16
C LYS A 154 5.97 -22.10 -8.98
N ASP A 155 4.64 -22.02 -8.97
CA ASP A 155 3.77 -22.96 -9.73
C ASP A 155 3.91 -22.77 -11.25
N ARG A 156 4.36 -21.60 -11.74
CA ARG A 156 4.64 -21.34 -13.15
C ARG A 156 5.99 -21.92 -13.58
N ASP A 157 7.01 -21.74 -12.76
CA ASP A 157 8.36 -22.25 -13.06
C ASP A 157 8.39 -23.78 -13.06
N GLY A 158 7.69 -24.45 -12.13
CA GLY A 158 7.56 -25.90 -12.08
C GLY A 158 6.70 -26.56 -13.19
N LYS A 159 6.06 -25.76 -14.05
CA LYS A 159 5.33 -26.28 -15.23
C LYS A 159 6.12 -26.19 -16.53
N ASN A 160 7.30 -25.57 -16.49
CA ASN A 160 8.18 -25.39 -17.65
C ASN A 160 9.38 -26.35 -17.62
N GLU A 161 9.44 -27.26 -16.65
CA GLU A 161 10.32 -28.44 -16.61
C GLU A 161 9.52 -29.70 -16.96
#